data_a2cf149b6f53314c4ee3db98fddf8808
#
_entry.id   a2cf149b6f53314c4ee3db98fddf8808
#
_cell.length_a   1.000
_cell.length_b   1.000
_cell.length_c   1.000
_cell.angle_alpha   90.00
_cell.angle_beta   90.00
_cell.angle_gamma   90.00
#
_symmetry.space_group_name_H-M   'P 1'
#
loop_
_entity.id
_entity.type
_entity.pdbx_description
1 polymer ?
#
loop_
_entity_poly.entity_id
_entity_poly.type
_entity_poly.pdbx_seq_one_letter_code
_entity_poly.pdbx_strand_id
1 'polypeptide(L)'
;SHRPDYVVIDDLDDDELVESPARVTKLFDWVRSALFGTLDGGRGRFIMVGNLIAKNSVLAKWCDIKSVHVTKVNIYDSKGGISWASKWTPQEVKDIENVVGYRAFQKEYMNNPIIEGAIFRNEWIRWGKRPAWSKFSELVLYIDPSFKGSIKNDYKAAKLWGKAGTMLYHLRAFVRQSSVAEMVRWCYDLYEWTREQGISVRWYM
;
A
#
# COMPACT_ATOMS: atom_id res chain seq x y z
N SER A 1 18.79 -10.05 -40.61
CA SER A 1 17.90 -9.14 -39.89
C SER A 1 18.72 -8.41 -38.82
N HIS A 2 18.67 -7.09 -38.83
CA HIS A 2 19.33 -6.29 -37.80
C HIS A 2 18.52 -6.41 -36.50
N ARG A 3 19.20 -6.72 -35.40
CA ARG A 3 18.64 -6.62 -34.05
C ARG A 3 18.91 -5.23 -33.53
N PRO A 4 17.99 -4.63 -32.75
CA PRO A 4 18.20 -3.30 -32.18
C PRO A 4 19.35 -3.32 -31.15
N ASP A 5 20.18 -2.29 -31.17
CA ASP A 5 21.19 -2.05 -30.14
C ASP A 5 20.59 -1.43 -28.87
N TYR A 6 19.46 -0.73 -29.03
CA TYR A 6 18.75 -0.05 -27.94
C TYR A 6 17.26 -0.31 -28.03
N VAL A 7 16.65 -0.61 -26.90
CA VAL A 7 15.20 -0.55 -26.69
C VAL A 7 14.95 0.42 -25.54
N VAL A 8 14.17 1.45 -25.79
CA VAL A 8 13.75 2.42 -24.78
C VAL A 8 12.24 2.34 -24.65
N ILE A 9 11.77 2.19 -23.43
CA ILE A 9 10.35 2.24 -23.08
C ILE A 9 10.16 3.43 -22.14
N ASP A 10 9.23 4.31 -22.49
CA ASP A 10 8.91 5.51 -21.75
C ASP A 10 7.42 5.46 -21.35
N ASP A 11 7.14 5.71 -20.06
CA ASP A 11 5.80 5.79 -19.46
C ASP A 11 4.85 4.64 -19.87
N LEU A 12 5.31 3.38 -19.69
CA LEU A 12 4.53 2.18 -20.05
C LEU A 12 3.32 1.94 -19.14
N ASP A 13 3.46 2.27 -17.87
CA ASP A 13 2.42 2.03 -16.87
C ASP A 13 1.42 3.20 -16.83
N ASP A 14 0.13 2.90 -16.86
CA ASP A 14 -0.95 3.85 -16.62
C ASP A 14 -1.88 3.38 -15.50
N ASP A 15 -2.76 4.27 -15.02
CA ASP A 15 -3.65 3.98 -13.91
C ASP A 15 -4.62 2.82 -14.24
N GLU A 16 -5.12 2.71 -15.49
CA GLU A 16 -6.01 1.62 -15.90
C GLU A 16 -5.29 0.27 -15.95
N LEU A 17 -4.05 0.26 -16.41
CA LEU A 17 -3.24 -0.96 -16.46
C LEU A 17 -3.00 -1.53 -15.07
N VAL A 18 -2.59 -0.67 -14.12
CA VAL A 18 -2.18 -1.10 -12.78
C VAL A 18 -3.34 -1.55 -11.89
N GLU A 19 -4.59 -1.22 -12.24
CA GLU A 19 -5.80 -1.75 -11.59
C GLU A 19 -5.98 -3.27 -11.83
N SER A 20 -5.37 -3.81 -12.89
CA SER A 20 -5.49 -5.23 -13.24
C SER A 20 -4.16 -5.98 -13.10
N PRO A 21 -3.92 -6.69 -12.00
CA PRO A 21 -2.70 -7.49 -11.81
C PRO A 21 -2.44 -8.50 -12.93
N ALA A 22 -3.51 -9.03 -13.55
CA ALA A 22 -3.41 -9.97 -14.66
C ALA A 22 -2.87 -9.29 -15.94
N ARG A 23 -3.36 -8.07 -16.24
CA ARG A 23 -2.86 -7.28 -17.38
C ARG A 23 -1.41 -6.87 -17.18
N VAL A 24 -1.06 -6.39 -15.98
CA VAL A 24 0.33 -6.06 -15.62
C VAL A 24 1.25 -7.26 -15.81
N THR A 25 0.86 -8.44 -15.31
CA THR A 25 1.68 -9.65 -15.45
C THR A 25 1.86 -10.04 -16.91
N LYS A 26 0.78 -10.02 -17.70
CA LYS A 26 0.84 -10.34 -19.14
C LYS A 26 1.75 -9.37 -19.88
N LEU A 27 1.66 -8.07 -19.60
CA LEU A 27 2.50 -7.06 -20.24
C LEU A 27 3.96 -7.18 -19.81
N PHE A 28 4.22 -7.40 -18.52
CA PHE A 28 5.57 -7.65 -18.01
C PHE A 28 6.22 -8.87 -18.68
N ASP A 29 5.48 -9.98 -18.81
CA ASP A 29 6.00 -11.17 -19.47
C ASP A 29 6.27 -10.94 -20.95
N TRP A 30 5.43 -10.16 -21.64
CA TRP A 30 5.64 -9.79 -23.03
C TRP A 30 6.88 -8.89 -23.19
N VAL A 31 7.04 -7.87 -22.35
CA VAL A 31 8.23 -7.01 -22.35
C VAL A 31 9.50 -7.84 -22.14
N ARG A 32 9.46 -8.76 -21.18
CA ARG A 32 10.63 -9.60 -20.84
C ARG A 32 10.97 -10.62 -21.91
N SER A 33 9.96 -11.25 -22.52
CA SER A 33 10.19 -12.34 -23.47
C SER A 33 10.32 -11.85 -24.92
N ALA A 34 9.43 -10.94 -25.34
CA ALA A 34 9.40 -10.47 -26.71
C ALA A 34 10.34 -9.27 -26.93
N LEU A 35 10.15 -8.15 -26.22
CA LEU A 35 10.94 -6.95 -26.44
C LEU A 35 12.40 -7.12 -26.02
N PHE A 36 12.65 -7.54 -24.80
CA PHE A 36 14.01 -7.76 -24.32
C PHE A 36 14.75 -8.80 -25.17
N GLY A 37 14.02 -9.84 -25.61
CA GLY A 37 14.55 -10.88 -26.50
C GLY A 37 14.91 -10.42 -27.91
N THR A 38 14.50 -9.20 -28.35
CA THR A 38 14.89 -8.65 -29.66
C THR A 38 16.29 -8.09 -29.68
N LEU A 39 16.85 -7.75 -28.52
CA LEU A 39 18.18 -7.17 -28.39
C LEU A 39 19.26 -8.12 -28.89
N ASP A 40 20.36 -7.54 -29.37
CA ASP A 40 21.56 -8.32 -29.73
C ASP A 40 22.24 -8.81 -28.46
N GLY A 41 22.44 -10.13 -28.37
CA GLY A 41 22.97 -10.79 -27.19
C GLY A 41 24.33 -10.23 -26.75
N GLY A 42 24.38 -9.62 -25.59
CA GLY A 42 25.59 -9.08 -24.96
C GLY A 42 25.99 -7.65 -25.35
N ARG A 43 25.37 -7.04 -26.35
CA ARG A 43 25.64 -5.65 -26.77
C ARG A 43 24.43 -4.74 -26.63
N GLY A 44 23.22 -5.27 -26.75
CA GLY A 44 22.00 -4.50 -26.68
C GLY A 44 21.74 -3.91 -25.29
N ARG A 45 21.15 -2.72 -25.26
CA ARG A 45 20.78 -2.01 -24.04
C ARG A 45 19.27 -1.85 -23.98
N PHE A 46 18.72 -2.17 -22.80
CA PHE A 46 17.30 -2.00 -22.49
C PHE A 46 17.16 -0.91 -21.43
N ILE A 47 16.37 0.10 -21.73
CA ILE A 47 16.14 1.24 -20.84
C ILE A 47 14.63 1.35 -20.65
N MET A 48 14.18 1.40 -19.42
CA MET A 48 12.79 1.70 -19.06
C MET A 48 12.76 2.92 -18.16
N VAL A 49 11.95 3.91 -18.53
CA VAL A 49 11.79 5.18 -17.82
C VAL A 49 10.31 5.34 -17.49
N GLY A 50 10.01 5.94 -16.35
CA GLY A 50 8.63 6.23 -15.93
C GLY A 50 8.53 6.48 -14.44
N ASN A 51 7.34 6.82 -13.98
CA ASN A 51 7.01 6.96 -12.57
C ASN A 51 6.58 5.63 -11.96
N LEU A 52 6.95 5.39 -10.71
CA LEU A 52 6.43 4.25 -9.94
C LEU A 52 5.01 4.57 -9.45
N ILE A 53 4.02 4.38 -10.34
CA ILE A 53 2.61 4.72 -10.06
C ILE A 53 1.89 3.69 -9.21
N ALA A 54 2.39 2.44 -9.18
CA ALA A 54 1.86 1.37 -8.35
C ALA A 54 2.98 0.39 -7.93
N LYS A 55 2.82 -0.25 -6.78
CA LYS A 55 3.80 -1.26 -6.28
C LYS A 55 3.88 -2.52 -7.15
N ASN A 56 2.84 -2.81 -7.89
CA ASN A 56 2.75 -3.97 -8.78
C ASN A 56 2.80 -3.59 -10.27
N SER A 57 3.22 -2.36 -10.61
CA SER A 57 3.36 -1.91 -12.00
C SER A 57 4.44 -2.70 -12.77
N VAL A 58 4.45 -2.59 -14.09
CA VAL A 58 5.48 -3.25 -14.92
C VAL A 58 6.87 -2.72 -14.59
N LEU A 59 6.99 -1.39 -14.42
CA LEU A 59 8.25 -0.75 -14.02
C LEU A 59 8.72 -1.25 -12.64
N ALA A 60 7.81 -1.36 -11.66
CA ALA A 60 8.13 -1.88 -10.33
C ALA A 60 8.67 -3.31 -10.40
N LYS A 61 7.99 -4.20 -11.14
CA LYS A 61 8.45 -5.59 -11.36
C LYS A 61 9.80 -5.65 -12.06
N TRP A 62 10.07 -4.71 -12.97
CA TRP A 62 11.35 -4.63 -13.67
C TRP A 62 12.46 -4.19 -12.72
N CYS A 63 12.20 -3.23 -11.83
CA CYS A 63 13.14 -2.78 -10.80
C CYS A 63 13.51 -3.87 -9.80
N ASP A 64 12.65 -4.86 -9.56
CA ASP A 64 12.91 -5.97 -8.64
C ASP A 64 13.87 -7.03 -9.21
N ILE A 65 14.22 -6.96 -10.49
CA ILE A 65 15.16 -7.90 -11.12
C ILE A 65 16.59 -7.55 -10.69
N LYS A 66 17.28 -8.48 -10.02
CA LYS A 66 18.63 -8.26 -9.44
C LYS A 66 19.69 -7.76 -10.42
N SER A 67 19.58 -8.12 -11.71
CA SER A 67 20.54 -7.74 -12.73
C SER A 67 20.23 -6.37 -13.38
N VAL A 68 19.13 -5.72 -13.02
CA VAL A 68 18.74 -4.42 -13.54
C VAL A 68 19.36 -3.33 -12.69
N HIS A 69 20.03 -2.37 -13.35
CA HIS A 69 20.48 -1.16 -12.67
C HIS A 69 19.30 -0.20 -12.52
N VAL A 70 19.02 0.24 -11.31
CA VAL A 70 17.89 1.13 -10.97
C VAL A 70 18.43 2.46 -10.48
N THR A 71 18.02 3.54 -11.13
CA THR A 71 18.22 4.90 -10.65
C THR A 71 16.87 5.52 -10.32
N LYS A 72 16.69 5.94 -9.08
CA LYS A 72 15.45 6.57 -8.61
C LYS A 72 15.72 8.03 -8.25
N VAL A 73 15.02 8.93 -8.94
CA VAL A 73 15.12 10.38 -8.69
C VAL A 73 13.76 10.87 -8.19
N ASN A 74 13.72 11.34 -6.96
CA ASN A 74 12.54 11.97 -6.36
C ASN A 74 12.71 13.48 -6.39
N ILE A 75 11.61 14.25 -6.26
CA ILE A 75 11.69 15.71 -6.20
C ILE A 75 12.43 16.19 -4.95
N TYR A 76 12.31 15.44 -3.82
CA TYR A 76 13.13 15.62 -2.64
C TYR A 76 14.23 14.55 -2.56
N ASP A 77 15.44 14.96 -2.24
CA ASP A 77 16.57 14.08 -1.96
C ASP A 77 16.46 13.41 -0.57
N SER A 78 17.41 12.55 -0.23
CA SER A 78 17.44 11.85 1.05
C SER A 78 17.68 12.75 2.26
N LYS A 79 18.09 14.01 2.05
CA LYS A 79 18.33 15.03 3.09
C LYS A 79 17.18 16.01 3.20
N GLY A 80 16.12 15.86 2.38
CA GLY A 80 14.97 16.76 2.32
C GLY A 80 15.22 18.03 1.47
N GLY A 81 16.33 18.10 0.75
CA GLY A 81 16.59 19.12 -0.26
C GLY A 81 15.88 18.81 -1.59
N ILE A 82 15.77 19.83 -2.46
CA ILE A 82 15.20 19.63 -3.78
C ILE A 82 16.27 19.04 -4.71
N SER A 83 15.98 17.87 -5.30
CA SER A 83 16.93 17.16 -6.16
C SER A 83 17.32 17.93 -7.41
N TRP A 84 16.45 18.83 -7.91
CA TRP A 84 16.73 19.68 -9.04
C TRP A 84 16.50 21.16 -8.72
N ALA A 85 17.35 21.70 -7.82
CA ALA A 85 17.26 23.05 -7.30
C ALA A 85 17.42 24.18 -8.36
N SER A 86 18.02 23.88 -9.53
CA SER A 86 18.11 24.86 -10.64
C SER A 86 16.78 24.97 -11.42
N LYS A 87 15.86 24.03 -11.27
CA LYS A 87 14.54 24.05 -11.90
C LYS A 87 13.41 24.43 -10.94
N TRP A 88 13.50 23.98 -9.71
CA TRP A 88 12.41 24.08 -8.73
C TRP A 88 12.85 24.80 -7.47
N THR A 89 12.05 25.75 -7.02
CA THR A 89 12.17 26.34 -5.69
C THR A 89 11.37 25.55 -4.65
N PRO A 90 11.70 25.63 -3.35
CA PRO A 90 10.92 24.98 -2.30
C PRO A 90 9.44 25.41 -2.29
N GLN A 91 9.15 26.67 -2.62
CA GLN A 91 7.79 27.18 -2.65
C GLN A 91 7.00 26.56 -3.80
N GLU A 92 7.56 26.49 -5.01
CA GLU A 92 6.90 25.88 -6.16
C GLU A 92 6.59 24.40 -5.92
N VAL A 93 7.49 23.65 -5.30
CA VAL A 93 7.26 22.25 -4.96
C VAL A 93 6.10 22.11 -3.95
N LYS A 94 6.05 22.99 -2.96
CA LYS A 94 4.95 23.00 -1.99
C LYS A 94 3.62 23.39 -2.60
N ASP A 95 3.63 24.33 -3.54
CA ASP A 95 2.43 24.73 -4.28
C ASP A 95 1.90 23.58 -5.16
N ILE A 96 2.80 22.85 -5.83
CA ILE A 96 2.44 21.63 -6.57
C ILE A 96 1.80 20.61 -5.63
N GLU A 97 2.42 20.31 -4.48
CA GLU A 97 1.89 19.34 -3.50
C GLU A 97 0.49 19.74 -3.04
N ASN A 98 0.25 21.04 -2.79
CA ASN A 98 -1.06 21.55 -2.39
C ASN A 98 -2.12 21.40 -3.50
N VAL A 99 -1.74 21.59 -4.77
CA VAL A 99 -2.65 21.49 -5.91
C VAL A 99 -3.00 20.02 -6.22
N VAL A 100 -1.98 19.14 -6.32
CA VAL A 100 -2.19 17.75 -6.71
C VAL A 100 -2.64 16.89 -5.53
N GLY A 101 -2.39 17.31 -4.32
CA GLY A 101 -2.64 16.58 -3.09
C GLY A 101 -1.59 15.52 -2.77
N TYR A 102 -1.52 15.14 -1.50
CA TYR A 102 -0.47 14.27 -0.96
C TYR A 102 -0.30 12.95 -1.72
N ARG A 103 -1.40 12.28 -2.09
CA ARG A 103 -1.34 10.96 -2.75
C ARG A 103 -0.74 11.04 -4.15
N ALA A 104 -1.24 11.98 -4.97
CA ALA A 104 -0.72 12.18 -6.31
C ALA A 104 0.73 12.68 -6.26
N PHE A 105 1.07 13.54 -5.31
CA PHE A 105 2.43 14.00 -5.10
C PHE A 105 3.38 12.84 -4.77
N GLN A 106 2.99 11.93 -3.87
CA GLN A 106 3.80 10.76 -3.54
C GLN A 106 3.99 9.82 -4.74
N LYS A 107 2.94 9.62 -5.55
CA LYS A 107 2.99 8.80 -6.75
C LYS A 107 3.90 9.42 -7.82
N GLU A 108 3.61 10.66 -8.21
CA GLU A 108 4.21 11.28 -9.42
C GLU A 108 5.57 11.92 -9.16
N TYR A 109 5.82 12.46 -7.95
CA TYR A 109 7.02 13.22 -7.65
C TYR A 109 7.97 12.52 -6.69
N MET A 110 7.47 11.55 -5.91
CA MET A 110 8.28 10.81 -4.94
C MET A 110 8.50 9.35 -5.30
N ASN A 111 7.96 8.88 -6.42
CA ASN A 111 8.02 7.46 -6.81
C ASN A 111 7.64 6.52 -5.66
N ASN A 112 6.66 6.93 -4.86
CA ASN A 112 6.21 6.22 -3.66
C ASN A 112 4.69 6.04 -3.72
N PRO A 113 4.18 5.12 -4.56
CA PRO A 113 2.75 4.91 -4.70
C PRO A 113 2.14 4.43 -3.38
N ILE A 114 1.17 5.20 -2.90
CA ILE A 114 0.41 4.86 -1.70
C ILE A 114 -0.73 3.94 -2.10
N ILE A 115 -0.77 2.76 -1.51
CA ILE A 115 -1.88 1.83 -1.71
C ILE A 115 -3.16 2.47 -1.18
N GLU A 116 -4.23 2.36 -1.94
CA GLU A 116 -5.56 2.82 -1.50
C GLU A 116 -5.94 2.11 -0.19
N GLY A 117 -6.36 2.88 0.81
CA GLY A 117 -6.58 2.37 2.17
C GLY A 117 -5.37 2.48 3.12
N ALA A 118 -4.15 2.75 2.65
CA ALA A 118 -2.98 2.96 3.51
C ALA A 118 -2.92 4.41 4.06
N ILE A 119 -4.02 4.87 4.66
CA ILE A 119 -4.09 6.19 5.30
C ILE A 119 -3.24 6.19 6.59
N PHE A 120 -3.08 5.02 7.22
CA PHE A 120 -2.35 4.87 8.46
C PHE A 120 -0.87 4.56 8.19
N ARG A 121 0.02 5.36 8.79
CA ARG A 121 1.46 5.13 8.75
C ARG A 121 1.88 4.24 9.90
N ASN A 122 2.84 3.33 9.68
CA ASN A 122 3.34 2.43 10.71
C ASN A 122 3.97 3.19 11.89
N GLU A 123 4.59 4.34 11.64
CA GLU A 123 5.19 5.19 12.67
C GLU A 123 4.16 5.83 13.63
N TRP A 124 2.88 5.85 13.26
CA TRP A 124 1.81 6.28 14.16
C TRP A 124 1.36 5.19 15.13
N ILE A 125 1.72 3.94 14.84
CA ILE A 125 1.38 2.80 15.69
C ILE A 125 2.38 2.74 16.82
N ARG A 126 1.89 2.89 18.05
CA ARG A 126 2.71 2.75 19.26
C ARG A 126 2.35 1.44 19.94
N TRP A 127 3.35 0.58 20.09
CA TRP A 127 3.19 -0.67 20.83
C TRP A 127 3.45 -0.42 22.31
N GLY A 128 2.58 -0.94 23.17
CA GLY A 128 2.75 -0.75 24.61
C GLY A 128 1.81 -1.61 25.44
N LYS A 129 1.99 -1.54 26.76
CA LYS A 129 1.10 -2.24 27.70
C LYS A 129 -0.25 -1.51 27.74
N ARG A 130 -1.33 -2.30 27.77
CA ARG A 130 -2.68 -1.81 27.95
C ARG A 130 -2.83 -1.14 29.33
N PRO A 131 -3.50 0.00 29.45
CA PRO A 131 -3.93 0.56 30.74
C PRO A 131 -4.86 -0.40 31.52
N ALA A 132 -5.05 -0.14 32.81
CA ALA A 132 -6.08 -0.83 33.57
C ALA A 132 -7.46 -0.59 32.94
N TRP A 133 -8.38 -1.56 33.04
CA TRP A 133 -9.70 -1.47 32.43
C TRP A 133 -10.50 -0.24 32.91
N SER A 134 -10.32 0.15 34.18
CA SER A 134 -10.95 1.34 34.77
C SER A 134 -10.51 2.69 34.13
N LYS A 135 -9.46 2.71 33.34
CA LYS A 135 -8.98 3.92 32.65
C LYS A 135 -9.65 4.14 31.30
N PHE A 136 -10.35 3.14 30.78
CA PHE A 136 -11.10 3.29 29.54
C PHE A 136 -12.43 3.97 29.79
N SER A 137 -12.65 5.10 29.10
CA SER A 137 -13.94 5.78 29.12
C SER A 137 -14.97 5.08 28.23
N GLU A 138 -14.51 4.34 27.24
CA GLU A 138 -15.34 3.62 26.28
C GLU A 138 -14.58 2.44 25.67
N LEU A 139 -15.31 1.34 25.45
CA LEU A 139 -14.86 0.16 24.73
C LEU A 139 -15.86 -0.14 23.62
N VAL A 140 -15.36 -0.28 22.39
CA VAL A 140 -16.19 -0.47 21.20
C VAL A 140 -15.68 -1.65 20.41
N LEU A 141 -16.55 -2.57 20.05
CA LEU A 141 -16.32 -3.58 19.03
C LEU A 141 -16.99 -3.11 17.74
N TYR A 142 -16.21 -2.91 16.69
CA TYR A 142 -16.71 -2.62 15.36
C TYR A 142 -16.57 -3.86 14.48
N ILE A 143 -17.66 -4.25 13.78
CA ILE A 143 -17.74 -5.48 13.00
C ILE A 143 -18.04 -5.12 11.55
N ASP A 144 -17.22 -5.62 10.63
CA ASP A 144 -17.45 -5.58 9.18
C ASP A 144 -17.54 -7.03 8.68
N PRO A 145 -18.76 -7.55 8.47
CA PRO A 145 -18.94 -8.97 8.17
C PRO A 145 -18.65 -9.35 6.72
N SER A 146 -18.53 -8.39 5.79
CA SER A 146 -18.37 -8.64 4.35
C SER A 146 -19.24 -9.82 3.86
N PHE A 147 -20.47 -9.54 3.45
CA PHE A 147 -21.47 -10.58 3.12
C PHE A 147 -21.26 -11.29 1.78
N LYS A 148 -20.28 -10.91 0.96
CA LYS A 148 -19.98 -11.62 -0.29
C LYS A 148 -19.46 -13.02 0.02
N GLY A 149 -20.26 -14.04 -0.28
CA GLY A 149 -20.14 -15.41 0.18
C GLY A 149 -19.00 -16.26 -0.42
N SER A 150 -17.93 -15.66 -0.88
CA SER A 150 -16.77 -16.39 -1.39
C SER A 150 -15.60 -16.27 -0.40
N ILE A 151 -15.10 -17.41 0.05
CA ILE A 151 -13.89 -17.54 0.89
C ILE A 151 -12.66 -16.83 0.26
N LYS A 152 -12.72 -16.55 -1.04
CA LYS A 152 -11.58 -15.98 -1.80
C LYS A 152 -11.57 -14.46 -1.91
N ASN A 153 -12.63 -13.73 -1.56
CA ASN A 153 -12.78 -12.35 -2.04
C ASN A 153 -12.65 -11.24 -1.02
N ASP A 154 -13.12 -11.38 0.23
CA ASP A 154 -13.06 -10.27 1.17
C ASP A 154 -12.72 -10.73 2.60
N TYR A 155 -11.91 -9.91 3.28
CA TYR A 155 -11.64 -10.07 4.69
C TYR A 155 -12.87 -9.71 5.52
N LYS A 156 -13.19 -10.54 6.48
CA LYS A 156 -14.10 -10.19 7.57
C LYS A 156 -13.28 -9.55 8.68
N ALA A 157 -13.78 -8.47 9.23
CA ALA A 157 -13.08 -7.75 10.28
C ALA A 157 -13.97 -7.51 11.49
N ALA A 158 -13.45 -7.81 12.68
CA ALA A 158 -14.01 -7.36 13.94
C ALA A 158 -12.86 -6.85 14.81
N LYS A 159 -12.96 -5.62 15.30
CA LYS A 159 -11.88 -4.96 16.04
C LYS A 159 -12.40 -4.33 17.32
N LEU A 160 -11.79 -4.73 18.45
CA LEU A 160 -12.06 -4.14 19.76
C LEU A 160 -11.11 -2.96 19.99
N TRP A 161 -11.70 -1.81 20.23
CA TRP A 161 -11.00 -0.56 20.56
C TRP A 161 -11.39 -0.06 21.92
N GLY A 162 -10.46 0.59 22.61
CA GLY A 162 -10.70 1.29 23.85
C GLY A 162 -10.17 2.71 23.80
N LYS A 163 -10.92 3.66 24.35
CA LYS A 163 -10.51 5.06 24.51
C LYS A 163 -10.09 5.31 25.94
N ALA A 164 -8.85 5.77 26.15
CA ALA A 164 -8.37 6.20 27.45
C ALA A 164 -7.71 7.59 27.31
N GLY A 165 -8.34 8.62 27.85
CA GLY A 165 -7.96 10.01 27.61
C GLY A 165 -8.08 10.37 26.13
N THR A 166 -7.00 10.87 25.53
CA THR A 166 -6.90 11.20 24.10
C THR A 166 -6.39 10.04 23.23
N MET A 167 -6.04 8.90 23.84
CA MET A 167 -5.47 7.76 23.14
C MET A 167 -6.51 6.70 22.80
N LEU A 168 -6.40 6.14 21.61
CA LEU A 168 -7.14 4.95 21.17
C LEU A 168 -6.23 3.72 21.24
N TYR A 169 -6.73 2.66 21.84
CA TYR A 169 -6.03 1.40 21.99
C TYR A 169 -6.72 0.32 21.19
N HIS A 170 -6.00 -0.28 20.28
CA HIS A 170 -6.44 -1.49 19.59
C HIS A 170 -6.15 -2.69 20.50
N LEU A 171 -7.17 -3.36 20.95
CA LEU A 171 -7.06 -4.36 22.02
C LEU A 171 -7.10 -5.79 21.51
N ARG A 172 -8.02 -6.09 20.59
CA ARG A 172 -8.18 -7.40 19.95
C ARG A 172 -8.70 -7.24 18.53
N ALA A 173 -8.36 -8.17 17.65
CA ALA A 173 -8.85 -8.21 16.28
C ALA A 173 -9.10 -9.63 15.79
N PHE A 174 -10.15 -9.75 14.98
CA PHE A 174 -10.36 -10.79 14.00
C PHE A 174 -10.29 -10.14 12.62
N VAL A 175 -9.29 -10.46 11.82
CA VAL A 175 -9.17 -9.94 10.43
C VAL A 175 -8.65 -11.09 9.59
N ARG A 176 -9.54 -11.76 8.87
CA ARG A 176 -9.17 -12.88 8.00
C ARG A 176 -10.23 -13.20 6.95
N GLN A 177 -9.81 -13.87 5.91
CA GLN A 177 -10.72 -14.53 4.97
C GLN A 177 -11.28 -15.78 5.65
N SER A 178 -12.57 -15.77 5.98
CA SER A 178 -13.22 -16.85 6.72
C SER A 178 -14.71 -16.88 6.45
N SER A 179 -15.40 -17.90 6.98
CA SER A 179 -16.86 -17.91 7.00
C SER A 179 -17.42 -16.89 7.99
N VAL A 180 -18.66 -16.45 7.77
CA VAL A 180 -19.40 -15.62 8.74
C VAL A 180 -19.53 -16.35 10.08
N ALA A 181 -19.74 -17.66 10.05
CA ALA A 181 -19.88 -18.48 11.25
C ALA A 181 -18.61 -18.47 12.14
N GLU A 182 -17.42 -18.46 11.53
CA GLU A 182 -16.17 -18.34 12.29
C GLU A 182 -16.02 -16.96 12.94
N MET A 183 -16.38 -15.89 12.22
CA MET A 183 -16.36 -14.54 12.80
C MET A 183 -17.36 -14.42 13.95
N VAL A 184 -18.56 -14.93 13.79
CA VAL A 184 -19.60 -14.92 14.85
C VAL A 184 -19.12 -15.70 16.07
N ARG A 185 -18.50 -16.87 15.88
CA ARG A 185 -17.93 -17.65 16.98
C ARG A 185 -16.87 -16.85 17.73
N TRP A 186 -15.95 -16.19 17.02
CA TRP A 186 -14.97 -15.31 17.63
C TRP A 186 -15.61 -14.15 18.40
N CYS A 187 -16.71 -13.60 17.92
CA CYS A 187 -17.48 -12.58 18.63
C CYS A 187 -18.08 -13.11 19.94
N TYR A 188 -18.60 -14.34 19.93
CA TYR A 188 -19.07 -14.99 21.16
C TYR A 188 -17.94 -15.22 22.16
N ASP A 189 -16.80 -15.73 21.72
CA ASP A 189 -15.62 -15.93 22.57
C ASP A 189 -15.15 -14.60 23.16
N LEU A 190 -15.21 -13.52 22.39
CA LEU A 190 -14.89 -12.17 22.87
C LEU A 190 -15.92 -11.70 23.91
N TYR A 191 -17.21 -11.95 23.69
CA TYR A 191 -18.27 -11.59 24.63
C TYR A 191 -18.09 -12.29 25.97
N GLU A 192 -17.86 -13.61 25.99
CA GLU A 192 -17.57 -14.38 27.19
C GLU A 192 -16.32 -13.81 27.90
N TRP A 193 -15.25 -13.59 27.16
CA TRP A 193 -14.04 -13.01 27.74
C TRP A 193 -14.29 -11.62 28.37
N THR A 194 -15.08 -10.75 27.72
CA THR A 194 -15.40 -9.43 28.30
C THR A 194 -16.19 -9.53 29.58
N ARG A 195 -17.12 -10.49 29.67
CA ARG A 195 -17.87 -10.79 30.93
C ARG A 195 -16.95 -11.24 32.05
N GLU A 196 -16.02 -12.14 31.77
CA GLU A 196 -15.03 -12.61 32.75
C GLU A 196 -14.15 -11.48 33.28
N GLN A 197 -13.84 -10.49 32.42
CA GLN A 197 -13.06 -9.31 32.82
C GLN A 197 -13.91 -8.24 33.55
N GLY A 198 -15.23 -8.41 33.64
CA GLY A 198 -16.13 -7.41 34.19
C GLY A 198 -16.20 -6.09 33.39
N ILE A 199 -16.00 -6.16 32.09
CA ILE A 199 -15.99 -4.97 31.19
C ILE A 199 -17.20 -4.94 30.27
N SER A 200 -17.73 -3.73 30.06
CA SER A 200 -18.83 -3.48 29.13
C SER A 200 -18.30 -2.98 27.80
N VAL A 201 -18.77 -3.55 26.71
CA VAL A 201 -18.37 -3.22 25.33
C VAL A 201 -19.61 -2.85 24.53
N ARG A 202 -19.55 -1.74 23.79
CA ARG A 202 -20.56 -1.39 22.79
C ARG A 202 -20.24 -2.07 21.46
N TRP A 203 -21.25 -2.63 20.83
CA TRP A 203 -21.12 -3.37 19.58
C TRP A 203 -21.75 -2.59 18.44
N TYR A 204 -21.00 -2.44 17.34
CA TYR A 204 -21.44 -1.80 16.10
C TYR A 204 -21.16 -2.73 14.91
N MET A 205 -22.10 -2.75 13.96
CA MET A 205 -21.99 -3.51 12.74
C MET A 205 -22.46 -2.63 11.56
#